data_2b39e4eee2e6132448414daf92a934fe
#
_entry.id   2b39e4eee2e6132448414daf92a934fe
#
_cell.length_a   1.000
_cell.length_b   1.000
_cell.length_c   1.000
_cell.angle_alpha   90.00
_cell.angle_beta   90.00
_cell.angle_gamma   90.00
#
_symmetry.space_group_name_H-M   'P 1'
#
loop_
_entity.id
_entity.type
_entity.pdbx_description
1 polymer ?
#
loop_
_entity_poly.entity_id
_entity_poly.type
_entity_poly.pdbx_seq_one_letter_code
_entity_poly.pdbx_strand_id
1 'polypeptide(L)'
;FIVPIRDKEMNVLPGITILDCGHKMGLNGVDNGIITFDSVEIPYENMLDRFAQVSDAGEFESPIPSDNRRFFTMLGTLVGGRIGIPRSALAAAKTGLTIAIKYSDKRRQFGPETAPEVPVLNYRMHQRRLMPYLANAYALHFGLQYLTKRFMHRSEDDMQEIEALAAGMKAYVTWNTRDTLQECREACGGKGYLSENRIGDLKADTEIYTTFEGDNTVLMQLTAKNRLGEFRKQFGEMNVSTIFNYVLGQAKTAIAEKNPFATRNTDESHLKDAQFHLDAFTYREKEITASAARRFKKLVDDGLDTFDAANVMHPHMLQIADAYLDRVFLEQFSAAVAETSDEALKEVLNYKTKVY
;
A
#
# COMPACT_ATOMS: atom_id res chain seq x y z
N PHE A 1 -26.97 -13.47 -2.42
CA PHE A 1 -28.07 -13.79 -3.32
C PHE A 1 -27.89 -13.09 -4.66
N ILE A 2 -28.31 -13.77 -5.76
CA ILE A 2 -28.44 -13.14 -7.08
C ILE A 2 -29.85 -12.55 -7.16
N VAL A 3 -29.93 -11.22 -7.26
CA VAL A 3 -31.22 -10.52 -7.36
C VAL A 3 -31.29 -9.86 -8.75
N PRO A 4 -32.14 -10.33 -9.66
CA PRO A 4 -32.41 -9.63 -10.91
C PRO A 4 -33.01 -8.25 -10.59
N ILE A 5 -32.44 -7.20 -11.16
CA ILE A 5 -32.94 -5.83 -10.94
C ILE A 5 -33.70 -5.26 -12.15
N ARG A 6 -33.59 -5.90 -13.30
CA ARG A 6 -34.25 -5.51 -14.55
C ARG A 6 -34.75 -6.74 -15.33
N ASP A 7 -35.78 -6.57 -16.11
CA ASP A 7 -36.25 -7.55 -17.08
C ASP A 7 -35.39 -7.56 -18.37
N LYS A 8 -35.76 -8.37 -19.34
CA LYS A 8 -35.07 -8.48 -20.63
C LYS A 8 -35.18 -7.23 -21.49
N GLU A 9 -36.21 -6.44 -21.26
CA GLU A 9 -36.49 -5.15 -21.90
C GLU A 9 -35.84 -3.99 -21.14
N MET A 10 -35.05 -4.27 -20.12
CA MET A 10 -34.34 -3.30 -19.26
C MET A 10 -35.24 -2.48 -18.33
N ASN A 11 -36.51 -2.80 -18.17
CA ASN A 11 -37.36 -2.18 -17.17
C ASN A 11 -36.98 -2.64 -15.77
N VAL A 12 -37.07 -1.73 -14.80
CA VAL A 12 -36.81 -2.05 -13.39
C VAL A 12 -37.92 -2.96 -12.87
N LEU A 13 -37.54 -4.02 -12.18
CA LEU A 13 -38.49 -4.99 -11.61
C LEU A 13 -39.27 -4.41 -10.41
N PRO A 14 -40.49 -4.93 -10.16
CA PRO A 14 -41.29 -4.50 -9.00
C PRO A 14 -40.52 -4.63 -7.67
N GLY A 15 -40.75 -3.69 -6.76
CA GLY A 15 -40.06 -3.63 -5.46
C GLY A 15 -38.61 -3.14 -5.52
N ILE A 16 -38.09 -2.81 -6.70
CA ILE A 16 -36.73 -2.30 -6.86
C ILE A 16 -36.78 -0.82 -7.28
N THR A 17 -36.01 0.00 -6.59
CA THR A 17 -35.80 1.40 -6.97
C THR A 17 -34.32 1.62 -7.27
N ILE A 18 -34.02 2.22 -8.40
CA ILE A 18 -32.67 2.58 -8.82
C ILE A 18 -32.61 4.08 -9.01
N LEU A 19 -31.71 4.75 -8.30
CA LEU A 19 -31.51 6.19 -8.36
C LEU A 19 -30.07 6.49 -8.75
N ASP A 20 -29.86 7.58 -9.47
CA ASP A 20 -28.54 8.13 -9.76
C ASP A 20 -27.90 8.65 -8.46
N CYS A 21 -26.59 8.41 -8.27
CA CYS A 21 -25.87 8.88 -7.07
C CYS A 21 -25.43 10.36 -7.17
N GLY A 22 -25.68 11.01 -8.28
CA GLY A 22 -25.25 12.37 -8.56
C GLY A 22 -23.81 12.48 -9.07
N HIS A 23 -23.35 13.72 -9.23
CA HIS A 23 -22.00 13.99 -9.72
C HIS A 23 -20.94 13.57 -8.69
N LYS A 24 -19.90 12.88 -9.14
CA LYS A 24 -18.82 12.34 -8.30
C LYS A 24 -17.57 13.20 -8.42
N MET A 25 -16.69 13.11 -7.43
CA MET A 25 -15.39 13.78 -7.42
C MET A 25 -14.48 13.31 -8.57
N GLY A 26 -14.53 12.03 -8.90
CA GLY A 26 -13.76 11.39 -9.96
C GLY A 26 -14.37 10.07 -10.37
N LEU A 27 -13.74 9.35 -11.30
CA LEU A 27 -14.25 8.11 -11.89
C LEU A 27 -15.69 8.27 -12.44
N ASN A 28 -15.98 9.39 -13.07
CA ASN A 28 -17.32 9.71 -13.57
C ASN A 28 -17.78 8.77 -14.71
N GLY A 29 -16.84 8.04 -15.34
CA GLY A 29 -17.16 6.99 -16.30
C GLY A 29 -17.64 5.68 -15.67
N VAL A 30 -17.52 5.51 -14.36
CA VAL A 30 -18.10 4.36 -13.64
C VAL A 30 -19.53 4.68 -13.27
N ASP A 31 -20.47 3.83 -13.71
CA ASP A 31 -21.90 3.99 -13.40
C ASP A 31 -22.17 3.51 -11.96
N ASN A 32 -22.46 4.46 -11.08
CA ASN A 32 -22.81 4.22 -9.69
C ASN A 32 -24.25 4.68 -9.44
N GLY A 33 -25.00 3.90 -8.66
CA GLY A 33 -26.36 4.19 -8.31
C GLY A 33 -26.70 3.76 -6.88
N ILE A 34 -27.86 4.20 -6.43
CA ILE A 34 -28.49 3.77 -5.19
C ILE A 34 -29.53 2.73 -5.58
N ILE A 35 -29.46 1.54 -5.00
CA ILE A 35 -30.43 0.47 -5.22
C ILE A 35 -31.14 0.20 -3.91
N THR A 36 -32.48 0.24 -3.95
CA THR A 36 -33.33 -0.09 -2.80
C THR A 36 -34.23 -1.26 -3.14
N PHE A 37 -34.40 -2.17 -2.19
CA PHE A 37 -35.27 -3.32 -2.30
C PHE A 37 -36.40 -3.19 -1.29
N ASP A 38 -37.64 -3.27 -1.74
CA ASP A 38 -38.84 -3.26 -0.90
C ASP A 38 -39.65 -4.51 -1.18
N SER A 39 -39.64 -5.42 -0.19
CA SER A 39 -40.40 -6.68 -0.23
C SER A 39 -40.16 -7.51 -1.51
N VAL A 40 -38.89 -7.54 -2.00
CA VAL A 40 -38.53 -8.31 -3.20
C VAL A 40 -38.37 -9.78 -2.82
N GLU A 41 -39.22 -10.63 -3.41
CA GLU A 41 -39.13 -12.07 -3.27
C GLU A 41 -38.28 -12.68 -4.39
N ILE A 42 -37.36 -13.55 -4.03
CA ILE A 42 -36.50 -14.30 -4.97
C ILE A 42 -36.51 -15.79 -4.61
N PRO A 43 -36.30 -16.68 -5.57
CA PRO A 43 -36.11 -18.10 -5.29
C PRO A 43 -34.90 -18.33 -4.37
N TYR A 44 -35.00 -19.31 -3.46
CA TYR A 44 -33.88 -19.62 -2.55
C TYR A 44 -32.64 -20.15 -3.32
N GLU A 45 -32.81 -20.72 -4.49
CA GLU A 45 -31.75 -21.18 -5.41
C GLU A 45 -30.87 -20.03 -5.91
N ASN A 46 -31.32 -18.78 -5.76
CA ASN A 46 -30.52 -17.61 -6.06
C ASN A 46 -29.46 -17.32 -4.98
N MET A 47 -29.44 -18.10 -3.89
CA MET A 47 -28.37 -18.03 -2.91
C MET A 47 -27.06 -18.54 -3.51
N LEU A 48 -25.97 -17.77 -3.32
CA LEU A 48 -24.61 -18.24 -3.67
C LEU A 48 -24.18 -19.27 -2.64
N ASP A 49 -24.04 -20.53 -3.06
CA ASP A 49 -23.99 -21.71 -2.20
C ASP A 49 -22.57 -22.26 -1.91
N ARG A 50 -21.54 -21.60 -2.39
CA ARG A 50 -20.14 -22.07 -2.22
C ARG A 50 -19.74 -22.28 -0.75
N PHE A 51 -20.20 -21.41 0.15
CA PHE A 51 -19.80 -21.42 1.58
C PHE A 51 -20.98 -21.60 2.53
N ALA A 52 -22.18 -21.62 2.03
CA ALA A 52 -23.38 -21.82 2.81
C ALA A 52 -24.55 -22.21 1.90
N GLN A 53 -25.46 -23.01 2.38
CA GLN A 53 -26.68 -23.41 1.66
C GLN A 53 -27.88 -23.49 2.62
N VAL A 54 -29.05 -23.53 2.05
CA VAL A 54 -30.29 -23.81 2.79
C VAL A 54 -30.79 -25.18 2.36
N SER A 55 -31.01 -26.07 3.32
CA SER A 55 -31.54 -27.41 3.06
C SER A 55 -33.01 -27.36 2.62
N ASP A 56 -33.51 -28.47 2.06
CA ASP A 56 -34.94 -28.62 1.70
C ASP A 56 -35.89 -28.42 2.90
N ALA A 57 -35.40 -28.61 4.12
CA ALA A 57 -36.10 -28.32 5.36
C ALA A 57 -36.10 -26.84 5.78
N GLY A 58 -35.43 -25.98 5.01
CA GLY A 58 -35.30 -24.56 5.33
C GLY A 58 -34.21 -24.25 6.37
N GLU A 59 -33.33 -25.21 6.68
CA GLU A 59 -32.25 -25.01 7.66
C GLU A 59 -30.99 -24.50 6.97
N PHE A 60 -30.33 -23.51 7.64
CA PHE A 60 -29.07 -22.97 7.16
C PHE A 60 -27.90 -23.89 7.49
N GLU A 61 -27.14 -24.28 6.48
CA GLU A 61 -25.99 -25.17 6.59
C GLU A 61 -24.72 -24.49 6.04
N SER A 62 -23.57 -24.68 6.70
CA SER A 62 -22.27 -24.20 6.22
C SER A 62 -21.14 -25.10 6.69
N PRO A 63 -20.17 -25.43 5.81
CA PRO A 63 -18.94 -26.12 6.21
C PRO A 63 -18.03 -25.23 7.11
N ILE A 64 -18.31 -23.94 7.22
CA ILE A 64 -17.62 -23.00 8.08
C ILE A 64 -18.53 -22.61 9.24
N PRO A 65 -18.38 -23.21 10.44
CA PRO A 65 -19.32 -23.02 11.56
C PRO A 65 -19.35 -21.59 12.10
N SER A 66 -18.21 -20.87 12.06
CA SER A 66 -18.10 -19.50 12.58
C SER A 66 -18.55 -18.49 11.53
N ASP A 67 -19.54 -17.64 11.85
CA ASP A 67 -20.03 -16.57 11.01
C ASP A 67 -18.91 -15.60 10.62
N ASN A 68 -18.08 -15.20 11.59
CA ASN A 68 -16.94 -14.34 11.35
C ASN A 68 -15.94 -14.99 10.37
N ARG A 69 -15.60 -16.25 10.58
CA ARG A 69 -14.66 -16.95 9.67
C ARG A 69 -15.24 -17.05 8.27
N ARG A 70 -16.52 -17.35 8.13
CA ARG A 70 -17.24 -17.41 6.85
C ARG A 70 -17.21 -16.04 6.15
N PHE A 71 -17.54 -14.97 6.88
CA PHE A 71 -17.49 -13.61 6.37
C PHE A 71 -16.08 -13.23 5.86
N PHE A 72 -15.05 -13.45 6.65
CA PHE A 72 -13.67 -13.16 6.23
C PHE A 72 -13.19 -14.04 5.08
N THR A 73 -13.64 -15.30 4.99
CA THR A 73 -13.35 -16.17 3.84
C THR A 73 -13.93 -15.57 2.55
N MET A 74 -15.15 -15.03 2.60
CA MET A 74 -15.76 -14.36 1.45
C MET A 74 -15.05 -13.06 1.08
N LEU A 75 -14.56 -12.31 2.07
CA LEU A 75 -13.76 -11.09 1.83
C LEU A 75 -12.41 -11.36 1.14
N GLY A 76 -11.90 -12.58 1.19
CA GLY A 76 -10.68 -12.98 0.46
C GLY A 76 -10.75 -12.72 -1.05
N THR A 77 -11.95 -12.60 -1.63
CA THR A 77 -12.15 -12.21 -3.03
C THR A 77 -11.66 -10.78 -3.33
N LEU A 78 -11.61 -9.90 -2.33
CA LEU A 78 -11.14 -8.51 -2.48
C LEU A 78 -9.61 -8.39 -2.65
N VAL A 79 -8.87 -9.46 -2.39
CA VAL A 79 -7.39 -9.44 -2.52
C VAL A 79 -6.97 -9.10 -3.95
N GLY A 80 -7.67 -9.64 -4.96
CA GLY A 80 -7.41 -9.32 -6.36
C GLY A 80 -7.56 -7.84 -6.69
N GLY A 81 -8.61 -7.19 -6.17
CA GLY A 81 -8.83 -5.75 -6.31
C GLY A 81 -7.72 -4.94 -5.62
N ARG A 82 -7.35 -5.33 -4.38
CA ARG A 82 -6.25 -4.69 -3.63
C ARG A 82 -4.87 -4.85 -4.28
N ILE A 83 -4.72 -5.76 -5.26
CA ILE A 83 -3.52 -5.85 -6.12
C ILE A 83 -3.68 -4.98 -7.36
N GLY A 84 -4.87 -4.92 -7.97
CA GLY A 84 -5.16 -4.15 -9.18
C GLY A 84 -5.12 -2.64 -8.95
N ILE A 85 -5.77 -2.17 -7.88
CA ILE A 85 -5.89 -0.75 -7.54
C ILE A 85 -4.53 -0.04 -7.39
N PRO A 86 -3.57 -0.53 -6.59
CA PRO A 86 -2.27 0.14 -6.48
C PRO A 86 -1.48 0.12 -7.79
N ARG A 87 -1.68 -0.84 -8.67
CA ARG A 87 -1.07 -0.85 -10.01
C ARG A 87 -1.65 0.25 -10.89
N SER A 88 -2.96 0.45 -10.84
CA SER A 88 -3.64 1.56 -11.53
C SER A 88 -3.19 2.91 -10.97
N ALA A 89 -3.14 3.05 -9.65
CA ALA A 89 -2.63 4.25 -8.98
C ALA A 89 -1.20 4.57 -9.41
N LEU A 90 -0.31 3.58 -9.37
CA LEU A 90 1.08 3.77 -9.81
C LEU A 90 1.19 4.13 -11.29
N ALA A 91 0.31 3.62 -12.16
CA ALA A 91 0.29 4.02 -13.57
C ALA A 91 -0.05 5.51 -13.72
N ALA A 92 -1.02 6.01 -12.95
CA ALA A 92 -1.36 7.43 -12.90
C ALA A 92 -0.19 8.29 -12.38
N ALA A 93 0.48 7.86 -11.30
CA ALA A 93 1.68 8.51 -10.77
C ALA A 93 2.81 8.60 -11.80
N LYS A 94 3.09 7.49 -12.52
CA LYS A 94 4.09 7.46 -13.60
C LYS A 94 3.73 8.41 -14.74
N THR A 95 2.45 8.53 -15.09
CA THR A 95 1.96 9.47 -16.09
C THR A 95 2.19 10.91 -15.64
N GLY A 96 1.82 11.25 -14.42
CA GLY A 96 2.06 12.57 -13.82
C GLY A 96 3.54 12.94 -13.79
N LEU A 97 4.40 12.02 -13.33
CA LEU A 97 5.85 12.21 -13.32
C LEU A 97 6.43 12.42 -14.74
N THR A 98 5.94 11.65 -15.71
CA THR A 98 6.38 11.80 -17.10
C THR A 98 6.04 13.18 -17.65
N ILE A 99 4.84 13.68 -17.38
CA ILE A 99 4.39 15.02 -17.76
C ILE A 99 5.26 16.07 -17.06
N ALA A 100 5.39 16.00 -15.73
CA ALA A 100 6.08 17.00 -14.94
C ALA A 100 7.58 17.07 -15.29
N ILE A 101 8.26 15.93 -15.41
CA ILE A 101 9.69 15.88 -15.71
C ILE A 101 9.97 16.39 -17.12
N LYS A 102 9.21 15.93 -18.14
CA LYS A 102 9.38 16.40 -19.52
C LYS A 102 9.04 17.88 -19.69
N TYR A 103 8.05 18.37 -18.96
CA TYR A 103 7.75 19.80 -18.92
C TYR A 103 8.90 20.58 -18.29
N SER A 104 9.40 20.14 -17.15
CA SER A 104 10.48 20.81 -16.40
C SER A 104 11.80 20.85 -17.16
N ASP A 105 12.06 19.86 -18.01
CA ASP A 105 13.23 19.82 -18.90
C ASP A 105 13.15 20.87 -20.02
N LYS A 106 11.93 21.17 -20.49
CA LYS A 106 11.70 22.13 -21.58
C LYS A 106 11.43 23.55 -21.10
N ARG A 107 10.74 23.69 -19.96
CA ARG A 107 10.36 24.99 -19.42
C ARG A 107 11.56 25.71 -18.86
N ARG A 108 11.82 26.91 -19.36
CA ARG A 108 12.90 27.79 -18.92
C ARG A 108 12.35 28.90 -18.06
N GLN A 109 13.03 29.23 -16.97
CA GLN A 109 12.79 30.38 -16.09
C GLN A 109 14.06 30.73 -15.35
N PHE A 110 14.29 32.01 -15.22
CA PHE A 110 15.43 32.59 -14.52
C PHE A 110 16.77 32.09 -15.12
N GLY A 111 17.86 32.54 -14.54
CA GLY A 111 19.20 32.21 -14.96
C GLY A 111 20.17 33.28 -14.49
N PRO A 112 21.49 33.19 -14.83
CA PRO A 112 22.42 34.27 -14.59
C PRO A 112 22.02 35.53 -15.38
N GLU A 113 22.29 36.72 -14.83
CA GLU A 113 21.88 38.01 -15.43
C GLU A 113 22.34 38.19 -16.89
N THR A 114 23.48 37.59 -17.25
CA THR A 114 24.10 37.70 -18.56
C THR A 114 23.91 36.51 -19.47
N ALA A 115 23.06 35.53 -19.09
CA ALA A 115 22.83 34.31 -19.84
C ALA A 115 21.34 34.05 -20.07
N PRO A 116 20.97 33.24 -21.08
CA PRO A 116 19.59 32.81 -21.28
C PRO A 116 19.04 32.07 -20.07
N GLU A 117 17.70 32.12 -19.92
CA GLU A 117 16.98 31.31 -18.92
C GLU A 117 17.33 29.82 -19.04
N VAL A 118 17.41 29.14 -17.90
CA VAL A 118 17.74 27.71 -17.84
C VAL A 118 16.49 26.84 -17.63
N PRO A 119 16.51 25.54 -18.03
CA PRO A 119 15.43 24.62 -17.72
C PRO A 119 15.14 24.57 -16.20
N VAL A 120 13.89 24.58 -15.82
CA VAL A 120 13.54 24.55 -14.39
C VAL A 120 13.98 23.25 -13.72
N LEU A 121 14.17 22.17 -14.49
CA LEU A 121 14.70 20.92 -13.97
C LEU A 121 16.15 21.05 -13.47
N ASN A 122 16.91 22.06 -13.91
CA ASN A 122 18.30 22.30 -13.46
C ASN A 122 18.38 22.84 -12.01
N TYR A 123 17.28 23.32 -11.47
CA TYR A 123 17.23 23.79 -10.08
C TYR A 123 17.16 22.62 -9.11
N ARG A 124 18.09 22.57 -8.15
CA ARG A 124 18.18 21.48 -7.16
C ARG A 124 16.89 21.32 -6.35
N MET A 125 16.24 22.43 -5.97
CA MET A 125 14.98 22.36 -5.23
C MET A 125 13.84 21.78 -6.08
N HIS A 126 13.84 22.02 -7.37
CA HIS A 126 12.86 21.39 -8.28
C HIS A 126 13.12 19.90 -8.43
N GLN A 127 14.41 19.50 -8.55
CA GLN A 127 14.79 18.08 -8.54
C GLN A 127 14.38 17.39 -7.24
N ARG A 128 14.60 18.02 -6.07
CA ARG A 128 14.19 17.46 -4.76
C ARG A 128 12.69 17.22 -4.63
N ARG A 129 11.86 17.92 -5.38
CA ARG A 129 10.41 17.70 -5.41
C ARG A 129 10.03 16.47 -6.24
N LEU A 130 10.70 16.19 -7.35
CA LEU A 130 10.29 15.17 -8.32
C LEU A 130 11.11 13.87 -8.21
N MET A 131 12.42 13.94 -7.96
CA MET A 131 13.31 12.77 -8.02
C MET A 131 13.01 11.71 -6.94
N PRO A 132 12.65 12.05 -5.67
CA PRO A 132 12.23 11.04 -4.70
C PRO A 132 11.00 10.26 -5.16
N TYR A 133 9.99 10.94 -5.69
CA TYR A 133 8.79 10.25 -6.22
C TYR A 133 9.09 9.41 -7.46
N LEU A 134 10.05 9.83 -8.28
CA LEU A 134 10.53 9.00 -9.40
C LEU A 134 11.20 7.72 -8.88
N ALA A 135 12.06 7.81 -7.87
CA ALA A 135 12.69 6.65 -7.25
C ALA A 135 11.64 5.72 -6.59
N ASN A 136 10.70 6.31 -5.85
CA ASN A 136 9.57 5.58 -5.29
C ASN A 136 8.79 4.82 -6.36
N ALA A 137 8.52 5.44 -7.52
CA ALA A 137 7.76 4.79 -8.59
C ALA A 137 8.46 3.51 -9.12
N TYR A 138 9.79 3.46 -9.11
CA TYR A 138 10.54 2.23 -9.43
C TYR A 138 10.41 1.17 -8.32
N ALA A 139 10.63 1.56 -7.07
CA ALA A 139 10.52 0.65 -5.94
C ALA A 139 9.11 0.03 -5.84
N LEU A 140 8.08 0.87 -5.94
CA LEU A 140 6.68 0.44 -5.93
C LEU A 140 6.35 -0.48 -7.12
N HIS A 141 6.95 -0.23 -8.29
CA HIS A 141 6.76 -1.09 -9.46
C HIS A 141 7.24 -2.51 -9.21
N PHE A 142 8.46 -2.68 -8.71
CA PHE A 142 9.04 -3.99 -8.44
C PHE A 142 8.33 -4.70 -7.27
N GLY A 143 7.98 -3.96 -6.22
CA GLY A 143 7.19 -4.51 -5.10
C GLY A 143 5.81 -5.02 -5.54
N LEU A 144 5.11 -4.27 -6.41
CA LEU A 144 3.82 -4.72 -6.95
C LEU A 144 3.96 -5.89 -7.93
N GLN A 145 5.07 -6.00 -8.66
CA GLN A 145 5.36 -7.19 -9.46
C GLN A 145 5.55 -8.42 -8.57
N TYR A 146 6.31 -8.28 -7.49
CA TYR A 146 6.50 -9.33 -6.49
C TYR A 146 5.17 -9.81 -5.90
N LEU A 147 4.33 -8.88 -5.41
CA LEU A 147 3.01 -9.21 -4.88
C LEU A 147 2.15 -9.94 -5.92
N THR A 148 2.16 -9.50 -7.16
CA THR A 148 1.40 -10.14 -8.24
C THR A 148 1.88 -11.57 -8.48
N LYS A 149 3.19 -11.80 -8.56
CA LYS A 149 3.78 -13.13 -8.72
C LYS A 149 3.39 -14.05 -7.57
N ARG A 150 3.49 -13.57 -6.32
CA ARG A 150 3.07 -14.33 -5.13
C ARG A 150 1.59 -14.72 -5.19
N PHE A 151 0.73 -13.78 -5.54
CA PHE A 151 -0.71 -14.05 -5.65
C PHE A 151 -1.04 -15.06 -6.75
N MET A 152 -0.36 -15.02 -7.89
CA MET A 152 -0.58 -15.96 -8.99
C MET A 152 -0.17 -17.41 -8.62
N HIS A 153 0.87 -17.58 -7.82
CA HIS A 153 1.41 -18.87 -7.43
C HIS A 153 1.08 -19.24 -5.97
N ARG A 154 0.04 -18.61 -5.39
CA ARG A 154 -0.32 -18.78 -3.97
C ARG A 154 -0.76 -20.18 -3.62
N SER A 155 -0.42 -20.61 -2.41
CA SER A 155 -1.00 -21.73 -1.69
C SER A 155 -2.03 -21.23 -0.66
N GLU A 156 -2.78 -22.13 -0.04
CA GLU A 156 -3.69 -21.78 1.07
C GLU A 156 -2.91 -21.24 2.28
N ASP A 157 -1.72 -21.77 2.54
CA ASP A 157 -0.89 -21.35 3.67
C ASP A 157 -0.32 -19.94 3.49
N ASP A 158 -0.12 -19.49 2.24
CA ASP A 158 0.41 -18.16 1.93
C ASP A 158 -0.65 -17.05 2.01
N MET A 159 -1.94 -17.40 1.96
CA MET A 159 -3.01 -16.43 1.75
C MET A 159 -3.04 -15.35 2.81
N GLN A 160 -2.85 -15.68 4.10
CA GLN A 160 -2.88 -14.71 5.18
C GLN A 160 -1.81 -13.62 5.04
N GLU A 161 -0.60 -14.01 4.62
CA GLU A 161 0.50 -13.07 4.39
C GLU A 161 0.24 -12.22 3.14
N ILE A 162 -0.24 -12.85 2.04
CA ILE A 162 -0.57 -12.16 0.79
C ILE A 162 -1.69 -11.13 1.01
N GLU A 163 -2.72 -11.47 1.79
CA GLU A 163 -3.80 -10.55 2.14
C GLU A 163 -3.29 -9.33 2.90
N ALA A 164 -2.44 -9.53 3.89
CA ALA A 164 -1.83 -8.45 4.67
C ALA A 164 -0.91 -7.58 3.82
N LEU A 165 -0.11 -8.20 2.94
CA LEU A 165 0.78 -7.48 2.02
C LEU A 165 -0.01 -6.69 0.98
N ALA A 166 -1.08 -7.27 0.40
CA ALA A 166 -1.95 -6.60 -0.55
C ALA A 166 -2.67 -5.41 0.08
N ALA A 167 -3.14 -5.56 1.32
CA ALA A 167 -3.76 -4.48 2.08
C ALA A 167 -2.80 -3.31 2.31
N GLY A 168 -1.60 -3.60 2.81
CA GLY A 168 -0.58 -2.57 3.06
C GLY A 168 -0.08 -1.91 1.78
N MET A 169 0.23 -2.68 0.74
CA MET A 169 0.69 -2.11 -0.53
C MET A 169 -0.40 -1.27 -1.20
N LYS A 170 -1.68 -1.65 -1.09
CA LYS A 170 -2.78 -0.81 -1.59
C LYS A 170 -2.77 0.54 -0.90
N ALA A 171 -2.72 0.57 0.41
CA ALA A 171 -2.71 1.80 1.19
C ALA A 171 -1.48 2.67 0.89
N TYR A 172 -0.29 2.10 0.97
CA TYR A 172 0.98 2.80 0.76
C TYR A 172 1.08 3.41 -0.64
N VAL A 173 0.78 2.61 -1.67
CA VAL A 173 0.92 3.07 -3.07
C VAL A 173 -0.11 4.12 -3.44
N THR A 174 -1.34 4.01 -2.96
CA THR A 174 -2.38 5.00 -3.27
C THR A 174 -2.13 6.34 -2.56
N TRP A 175 -1.64 6.35 -1.32
CA TRP A 175 -1.17 7.57 -0.66
C TRP A 175 0.03 8.18 -1.39
N ASN A 176 1.04 7.38 -1.76
CA ASN A 176 2.19 7.86 -2.53
C ASN A 176 1.77 8.45 -3.88
N THR A 177 0.79 7.85 -4.56
CA THR A 177 0.25 8.35 -5.82
C THR A 177 -0.41 9.71 -5.66
N ARG A 178 -1.26 9.89 -4.64
CA ARG A 178 -1.89 11.17 -4.31
C ARG A 178 -0.84 12.28 -4.14
N ASP A 179 0.18 12.01 -3.35
CA ASP A 179 1.23 12.98 -3.06
C ASP A 179 2.12 13.24 -4.29
N THR A 180 2.44 12.20 -5.07
CA THR A 180 3.17 12.30 -6.34
C THR A 180 2.44 13.22 -7.33
N LEU A 181 1.14 13.01 -7.52
CA LEU A 181 0.35 13.81 -8.46
C LEU A 181 0.19 15.26 -7.97
N GLN A 182 0.11 15.48 -6.67
CA GLN A 182 0.11 16.82 -6.10
C GLN A 182 1.43 17.55 -6.42
N GLU A 183 2.57 16.92 -6.18
CA GLU A 183 3.87 17.51 -6.48
C GLU A 183 4.06 17.72 -8.00
N CYS A 184 3.61 16.80 -8.84
CA CYS A 184 3.64 16.96 -10.30
C CYS A 184 2.82 18.17 -10.76
N ARG A 185 1.62 18.37 -10.18
CA ARG A 185 0.78 19.51 -10.49
C ARG A 185 1.48 20.84 -10.16
N GLU A 186 2.05 20.91 -8.96
CA GLU A 186 2.74 22.10 -8.49
C GLU A 186 4.02 22.37 -9.28
N ALA A 187 4.80 21.34 -9.59
CA ALA A 187 6.02 21.44 -10.37
C ALA A 187 5.78 21.99 -11.80
N CYS A 188 4.57 21.79 -12.35
CA CYS A 188 4.17 22.35 -13.64
C CYS A 188 3.67 23.80 -13.57
N GLY A 189 3.60 24.42 -12.37
CA GLY A 189 3.12 25.78 -12.20
C GLY A 189 1.73 26.02 -12.80
N GLY A 190 1.54 27.12 -13.50
CA GLY A 190 0.25 27.44 -14.15
C GLY A 190 -0.22 26.41 -15.17
N LYS A 191 0.70 25.69 -15.83
CA LYS A 191 0.33 24.59 -16.73
C LYS A 191 -0.26 23.39 -15.98
N GLY A 192 0.16 23.13 -14.74
CA GLY A 192 -0.43 22.09 -13.89
C GLY A 192 -1.87 22.38 -13.45
N TYR A 193 -2.34 23.62 -13.59
CA TYR A 193 -3.70 24.02 -13.28
C TYR A 193 -4.69 23.78 -14.44
N LEU A 194 -4.20 23.73 -15.70
CA LEU A 194 -5.03 23.61 -16.87
C LEU A 194 -5.45 22.13 -17.10
N SER A 195 -6.77 21.93 -17.29
CA SER A 195 -7.35 20.58 -17.48
C SER A 195 -6.80 19.85 -18.71
N GLU A 196 -6.42 20.57 -19.77
CA GLU A 196 -5.80 20.00 -20.98
C GLU A 196 -4.55 19.16 -20.69
N ASN A 197 -3.85 19.44 -19.59
CA ASN A 197 -2.63 18.73 -19.17
C ASN A 197 -2.91 17.50 -18.29
N ARG A 198 -4.18 17.16 -18.06
CA ARG A 198 -4.69 15.91 -17.48
C ARG A 198 -4.30 15.62 -16.04
N ILE A 199 -3.43 16.40 -15.38
CA ILE A 199 -3.00 16.13 -13.98
C ILE A 199 -4.18 16.28 -13.02
N GLY A 200 -5.08 17.24 -13.28
CA GLY A 200 -6.31 17.40 -12.50
C GLY A 200 -7.21 16.18 -12.52
N ASP A 201 -7.45 15.62 -13.71
CA ASP A 201 -8.26 14.42 -13.91
C ASP A 201 -7.63 13.20 -13.22
N LEU A 202 -6.30 13.00 -13.41
CA LEU A 202 -5.58 11.91 -12.75
C LEU A 202 -5.70 12.00 -11.23
N LYS A 203 -5.62 13.21 -10.65
CA LYS A 203 -5.81 13.42 -9.22
C LYS A 203 -7.23 13.07 -8.77
N ALA A 204 -8.24 13.61 -9.46
CA ALA A 204 -9.64 13.38 -9.13
C ALA A 204 -10.01 11.89 -9.20
N ASP A 205 -9.57 11.19 -10.25
CA ASP A 205 -9.86 9.78 -10.46
C ASP A 205 -9.14 8.85 -9.47
N THR A 206 -7.92 9.21 -9.02
CA THR A 206 -7.15 8.37 -8.10
C THR A 206 -7.39 8.68 -6.63
N GLU A 207 -8.03 9.79 -6.30
CA GLU A 207 -8.28 10.18 -4.90
C GLU A 207 -9.13 9.13 -4.16
N ILE A 208 -10.17 8.60 -4.81
CA ILE A 208 -11.04 7.58 -4.23
C ILE A 208 -10.30 6.28 -3.89
N TYR A 209 -9.16 6.02 -4.51
CA TYR A 209 -8.35 4.83 -4.25
C TYR A 209 -7.83 4.77 -2.81
N THR A 210 -7.83 5.88 -2.09
CA THR A 210 -7.42 5.91 -0.69
C THR A 210 -8.49 5.35 0.26
N THR A 211 -9.73 5.24 -0.19
CA THR A 211 -10.89 4.88 0.65
C THR A 211 -11.61 3.62 0.18
N PHE A 212 -11.89 3.46 -1.11
CA PHE A 212 -12.64 2.29 -1.58
C PHE A 212 -11.83 1.00 -1.51
N GLU A 213 -12.51 -0.14 -1.52
CA GLU A 213 -11.97 -1.49 -1.24
C GLU A 213 -11.19 -1.59 0.09
N GLY A 214 -11.51 -0.73 1.01
CA GLY A 214 -10.95 -0.62 2.34
C GLY A 214 -10.20 0.69 2.55
N ASP A 215 -10.61 1.44 3.59
CA ASP A 215 -9.90 2.64 4.01
C ASP A 215 -8.42 2.33 4.29
N ASN A 216 -7.54 3.19 3.81
CA ASN A 216 -6.10 2.96 3.89
C ASN A 216 -5.60 2.83 5.34
N THR A 217 -6.13 3.59 6.28
CA THR A 217 -5.74 3.51 7.69
C THR A 217 -6.09 2.14 8.27
N VAL A 218 -7.28 1.63 7.94
CA VAL A 218 -7.73 0.30 8.36
C VAL A 218 -6.87 -0.80 7.73
N LEU A 219 -6.52 -0.66 6.46
CA LEU A 219 -5.67 -1.62 5.75
C LEU A 219 -4.25 -1.67 6.34
N MET A 220 -3.67 -0.52 6.72
CA MET A 220 -2.38 -0.47 7.41
C MET A 220 -2.44 -1.14 8.78
N GLN A 221 -3.53 -0.97 9.52
CA GLN A 221 -3.74 -1.69 10.78
C GLN A 221 -3.84 -3.20 10.59
N LEU A 222 -4.48 -3.67 9.52
CA LEU A 222 -4.53 -5.09 9.16
C LEU A 222 -3.13 -5.65 8.89
N THR A 223 -2.31 -4.92 8.13
CA THR A 223 -0.91 -5.27 7.87
C THR A 223 -0.10 -5.34 9.16
N ALA A 224 -0.20 -4.34 10.03
CA ALA A 224 0.48 -4.30 11.31
C ALA A 224 0.07 -5.46 12.24
N LYS A 225 -1.23 -5.77 12.29
CA LYS A 225 -1.76 -6.91 13.06
C LYS A 225 -1.15 -8.24 12.60
N ASN A 226 -1.02 -8.44 11.29
CA ASN A 226 -0.35 -9.61 10.74
C ASN A 226 1.12 -9.67 11.18
N ARG A 227 1.86 -8.54 11.06
CA ARG A 227 3.27 -8.46 11.47
C ARG A 227 3.48 -8.75 12.96
N LEU A 228 2.63 -8.21 13.83
CA LEU A 228 2.64 -8.52 15.26
C LEU A 228 2.33 -10.00 15.54
N GLY A 229 1.41 -10.59 14.76
CA GLY A 229 1.11 -12.03 14.83
C GLY A 229 2.31 -12.90 14.46
N GLU A 230 3.02 -12.58 13.38
CA GLU A 230 4.24 -13.25 12.97
C GLU A 230 5.36 -13.08 14.00
N PHE A 231 5.55 -11.89 14.53
CA PHE A 231 6.48 -11.62 15.62
C PHE A 231 6.18 -12.50 16.85
N ARG A 232 4.89 -12.60 17.24
CA ARG A 232 4.47 -13.47 18.34
C ARG A 232 4.75 -14.95 18.07
N LYS A 233 4.47 -15.44 16.87
CA LYS A 233 4.75 -16.84 16.48
C LYS A 233 6.25 -17.17 16.56
N GLN A 234 7.11 -16.25 16.12
CA GLN A 234 8.56 -16.41 16.10
C GLN A 234 9.15 -16.55 17.52
N PHE A 235 8.56 -15.91 18.51
CA PHE A 235 9.09 -15.85 19.87
C PHE A 235 8.32 -16.72 20.89
N GLY A 236 7.22 -17.33 20.50
CA GLY A 236 6.42 -18.22 21.35
C GLY A 236 5.94 -17.54 22.64
N GLU A 237 5.93 -18.29 23.76
CA GLU A 237 5.53 -17.80 25.09
C GLU A 237 6.63 -17.02 25.83
N MET A 238 7.73 -16.67 25.15
CA MET A 238 8.84 -15.95 25.79
C MET A 238 8.37 -14.58 26.31
N ASN A 239 8.87 -14.21 27.48
CA ASN A 239 8.57 -12.91 28.08
C ASN A 239 9.02 -11.77 27.15
N VAL A 240 8.17 -10.75 26.97
CA VAL A 240 8.42 -9.60 26.07
C VAL A 240 9.76 -8.92 26.34
N SER A 241 10.22 -8.88 27.60
CA SER A 241 11.55 -8.37 27.96
C SER A 241 12.70 -9.25 27.44
N THR A 242 12.51 -10.57 27.44
CA THR A 242 13.49 -11.52 26.90
C THR A 242 13.56 -11.44 25.38
N ILE A 243 12.38 -11.31 24.72
CA ILE A 243 12.28 -11.08 23.27
C ILE A 243 13.02 -9.80 22.88
N PHE A 244 12.79 -8.73 23.63
CA PHE A 244 13.44 -7.45 23.40
C PHE A 244 14.96 -7.51 23.55
N ASN A 245 15.45 -8.14 24.63
CA ASN A 245 16.88 -8.31 24.85
C ASN A 245 17.53 -9.21 23.78
N TYR A 246 16.78 -10.21 23.28
CA TYR A 246 17.23 -11.05 22.18
C TYR A 246 17.30 -10.26 20.86
N VAL A 247 16.27 -9.47 20.51
CA VAL A 247 16.26 -8.64 19.30
C VAL A 247 17.33 -7.55 19.38
N LEU A 248 17.48 -6.89 20.54
CA LEU A 248 18.58 -5.95 20.79
C LEU A 248 19.94 -6.65 20.78
N GLY A 249 20.03 -7.85 21.32
CA GLY A 249 21.25 -8.65 21.31
C GLY A 249 21.66 -9.03 19.89
N GLN A 250 20.74 -9.54 19.08
CA GLN A 250 21.01 -9.85 17.66
C GLN A 250 21.33 -8.60 16.83
N ALA A 251 20.59 -7.51 17.03
CA ALA A 251 20.89 -6.26 16.35
C ALA A 251 22.23 -5.67 16.80
N LYS A 252 22.53 -5.70 18.10
CA LYS A 252 23.85 -5.32 18.62
C LYS A 252 24.94 -6.26 18.14
N THR A 253 24.68 -7.56 18.00
CA THR A 253 25.64 -8.53 17.49
C THR A 253 25.86 -8.38 15.99
N ALA A 254 24.81 -8.21 15.20
CA ALA A 254 24.92 -7.94 13.75
C ALA A 254 25.58 -6.57 13.45
N ILE A 255 25.42 -5.59 14.33
CA ILE A 255 26.03 -4.27 14.22
C ILE A 255 27.41 -4.27 14.90
N ALA A 256 27.62 -5.02 16.01
CA ALA A 256 28.87 -5.06 16.78
C ALA A 256 29.87 -6.07 16.22
N GLU A 257 29.47 -7.12 15.53
CA GLU A 257 30.37 -7.99 14.76
C GLU A 257 31.03 -7.24 13.59
N LYS A 258 30.44 -6.14 13.15
CA LYS A 258 31.06 -5.14 12.27
C LYS A 258 31.60 -3.98 13.11
N ASN A 259 32.66 -4.23 13.94
CA ASN A 259 33.55 -3.28 14.61
C ASN A 259 32.84 -1.98 15.11
N PRO A 260 32.93 -1.59 16.42
CA PRO A 260 32.31 -0.35 16.94
C PRO A 260 32.75 0.94 16.20
N PHE A 261 33.84 0.91 15.44
CA PHE A 261 34.19 1.95 14.49
C PHE A 261 33.29 1.96 13.25
N ALA A 262 32.72 0.84 12.83
CA ALA A 262 31.84 0.77 11.66
C ALA A 262 30.44 1.38 11.91
N THR A 263 29.96 1.39 13.16
CA THR A 263 28.68 2.04 13.54
C THR A 263 28.73 3.56 13.49
N ARG A 264 29.93 4.14 13.37
CA ARG A 264 30.16 5.57 13.19
C ARG A 264 30.79 5.90 11.83
N ASN A 265 30.82 4.92 10.93
CA ASN A 265 31.34 5.15 9.59
C ASN A 265 30.35 6.01 8.80
N THR A 266 30.75 7.23 8.50
CA THR A 266 29.99 8.21 7.69
C THR A 266 30.58 8.36 6.29
N ASP A 267 31.46 7.45 5.88
CA ASP A 267 32.04 7.46 4.54
C ASP A 267 30.93 7.30 3.49
N GLU A 268 31.03 8.05 2.42
CA GLU A 268 30.03 8.09 1.36
C GLU A 268 29.79 6.70 0.74
N SER A 269 30.85 5.91 0.59
CA SER A 269 30.76 4.53 0.09
C SER A 269 29.91 3.61 0.99
N HIS A 270 30.09 3.74 2.32
CA HIS A 270 29.32 2.98 3.30
C HIS A 270 27.85 3.42 3.33
N LEU A 271 27.62 4.73 3.36
CA LEU A 271 26.24 5.27 3.40
C LEU A 271 25.46 5.01 2.07
N LYS A 272 26.16 4.68 1.00
CA LYS A 272 25.56 4.31 -0.30
C LYS A 272 25.54 2.80 -0.56
N ASP A 273 25.97 2.00 0.41
CA ASP A 273 25.97 0.54 0.28
C ASP A 273 24.55 -0.04 0.38
N ALA A 274 24.14 -0.83 -0.59
CA ALA A 274 22.79 -1.39 -0.66
C ALA A 274 22.49 -2.36 0.49
N GLN A 275 23.49 -3.14 0.93
CA GLN A 275 23.31 -4.05 2.05
C GLN A 275 23.15 -3.30 3.36
N PHE A 276 23.91 -2.21 3.55
CA PHE A 276 23.75 -1.33 4.71
C PHE A 276 22.31 -0.76 4.78
N HIS A 277 21.75 -0.34 3.66
CA HIS A 277 20.37 0.15 3.63
C HIS A 277 19.37 -0.96 4.03
N LEU A 278 19.49 -2.16 3.47
CA LEU A 278 18.63 -3.29 3.80
C LEU A 278 18.74 -3.67 5.30
N ASP A 279 19.93 -3.68 5.85
CA ASP A 279 20.17 -3.95 7.28
C ASP A 279 19.51 -2.87 8.15
N ALA A 280 19.63 -1.59 7.77
CA ALA A 280 19.02 -0.47 8.48
C ALA A 280 17.50 -0.54 8.48
N PHE A 281 16.87 -0.83 7.34
CA PHE A 281 15.41 -0.96 7.22
C PHE A 281 14.91 -2.20 8.00
N THR A 282 15.64 -3.29 7.96
CA THR A 282 15.34 -4.51 8.74
C THR A 282 15.42 -4.23 10.25
N TYR A 283 16.44 -3.49 10.68
CA TYR A 283 16.57 -3.06 12.06
C TYR A 283 15.44 -2.15 12.50
N ARG A 284 15.08 -1.15 11.68
CA ARG A 284 13.96 -0.23 11.92
C ARG A 284 12.64 -0.99 12.12
N GLU A 285 12.30 -1.94 11.24
CA GLU A 285 11.08 -2.75 11.36
C GLU A 285 11.05 -3.53 12.67
N LYS A 286 12.15 -4.21 13.02
CA LYS A 286 12.26 -5.00 14.25
C LYS A 286 12.10 -4.13 15.50
N GLU A 287 12.77 -2.98 15.56
CA GLU A 287 12.72 -2.08 16.70
C GLU A 287 11.33 -1.46 16.90
N ILE A 288 10.68 -1.00 15.82
CA ILE A 288 9.33 -0.45 15.90
C ILE A 288 8.36 -1.52 16.37
N THR A 289 8.44 -2.74 15.83
CA THR A 289 7.56 -3.86 16.19
C THR A 289 7.74 -4.26 17.67
N ALA A 290 8.98 -4.40 18.12
CA ALA A 290 9.29 -4.72 19.51
C ALA A 290 8.86 -3.59 20.48
N SER A 291 9.05 -2.34 20.10
CA SER A 291 8.61 -1.17 20.85
C SER A 291 7.09 -1.13 21.00
N ALA A 292 6.36 -1.41 19.92
CA ALA A 292 4.91 -1.49 19.94
C ALA A 292 4.38 -2.60 20.85
N ALA A 293 4.97 -3.80 20.76
CA ALA A 293 4.59 -4.92 21.59
C ALA A 293 4.78 -4.60 23.10
N ARG A 294 5.89 -3.95 23.46
CA ARG A 294 6.15 -3.51 24.84
C ARG A 294 5.15 -2.47 25.33
N ARG A 295 4.87 -1.48 24.47
CA ARG A 295 3.91 -0.42 24.80
C ARG A 295 2.51 -0.97 25.00
N PHE A 296 2.07 -1.87 24.12
CA PHE A 296 0.78 -2.53 24.24
C PHE A 296 0.66 -3.30 25.56
N LYS A 297 1.68 -4.14 25.85
CA LYS A 297 1.73 -4.86 27.13
C LYS A 297 1.65 -3.92 28.32
N LYS A 298 2.41 -2.85 28.34
CA LYS A 298 2.39 -1.86 29.41
C LYS A 298 1.01 -1.24 29.61
N LEU A 299 0.32 -0.86 28.54
CA LEU A 299 -1.04 -0.29 28.61
C LEU A 299 -2.02 -1.27 29.28
N VAL A 300 -1.95 -2.55 28.93
CA VAL A 300 -2.79 -3.58 29.52
C VAL A 300 -2.39 -3.85 30.98
N ASP A 301 -1.11 -3.93 31.30
CA ASP A 301 -0.61 -4.11 32.66
C ASP A 301 -0.97 -2.91 33.58
N ASP A 302 -1.05 -1.69 33.01
CA ASP A 302 -1.47 -0.47 33.68
C ASP A 302 -3.03 -0.39 33.86
N GLY A 303 -3.76 -1.40 33.40
CA GLY A 303 -5.20 -1.58 33.63
C GLY A 303 -6.13 -1.10 32.48
N LEU A 304 -5.61 -0.72 31.32
CA LEU A 304 -6.46 -0.49 30.15
C LEU A 304 -7.03 -1.84 29.65
N ASP A 305 -8.30 -1.84 29.27
CA ASP A 305 -8.82 -3.00 28.55
C ASP A 305 -8.16 -3.11 27.17
N THR A 306 -8.26 -4.30 26.57
CA THR A 306 -7.54 -4.61 25.33
C THR A 306 -8.02 -3.78 24.13
N PHE A 307 -9.28 -3.34 24.10
CA PHE A 307 -9.81 -2.50 23.02
C PHE A 307 -9.26 -1.09 23.13
N ASP A 308 -9.30 -0.48 24.31
CA ASP A 308 -8.75 0.86 24.55
C ASP A 308 -7.23 0.89 24.35
N ALA A 309 -6.51 -0.13 24.82
CA ALA A 309 -5.07 -0.27 24.58
C ALA A 309 -4.76 -0.35 23.07
N ALA A 310 -5.52 -1.13 22.30
CA ALA A 310 -5.38 -1.21 20.86
C ALA A 310 -5.66 0.13 20.17
N ASN A 311 -6.71 0.85 20.61
CA ASN A 311 -7.07 2.16 20.06
C ASN A 311 -5.95 3.19 20.27
N VAL A 312 -5.36 3.23 21.46
CA VAL A 312 -4.19 4.08 21.77
C VAL A 312 -2.98 3.72 20.91
N MET A 313 -2.87 2.45 20.48
CA MET A 313 -1.74 1.95 19.69
C MET A 313 -1.84 2.18 18.19
N HIS A 314 -3.00 2.62 17.65
CA HIS A 314 -3.19 2.78 16.20
C HIS A 314 -2.08 3.56 15.49
N PRO A 315 -1.60 4.73 15.98
CA PRO A 315 -0.49 5.43 15.32
C PRO A 315 0.79 4.60 15.26
N HIS A 316 1.06 3.80 16.30
CA HIS A 316 2.24 2.93 16.34
C HIS A 316 2.08 1.73 15.38
N MET A 317 0.85 1.22 15.23
CA MET A 317 0.56 0.17 14.24
C MET A 317 0.81 0.65 12.82
N LEU A 318 0.44 1.89 12.48
CA LEU A 318 0.77 2.44 11.16
C LEU A 318 2.27 2.46 10.91
N GLN A 319 3.07 2.85 11.92
CA GLN A 319 4.53 2.85 11.81
C GLN A 319 5.12 1.45 11.59
N ILE A 320 4.53 0.39 12.19
CA ILE A 320 4.94 -0.99 11.92
C ILE A 320 4.70 -1.34 10.44
N ALA A 321 3.51 -1.03 9.94
CA ALA A 321 3.16 -1.31 8.55
C ALA A 321 4.05 -0.54 7.58
N ASP A 322 4.29 0.76 7.82
CA ASP A 322 5.20 1.57 7.01
C ASP A 322 6.62 0.99 6.98
N ALA A 323 7.18 0.68 8.15
CA ALA A 323 8.54 0.14 8.24
C ALA A 323 8.68 -1.22 7.52
N TYR A 324 7.66 -2.07 7.62
CA TYR A 324 7.60 -3.34 6.90
C TYR A 324 7.55 -3.14 5.38
N LEU A 325 6.66 -2.26 4.91
CA LEU A 325 6.48 -2.01 3.48
C LEU A 325 7.70 -1.34 2.86
N ASP A 326 8.28 -0.35 3.54
CA ASP A 326 9.54 0.30 3.12
C ASP A 326 10.64 -0.76 2.89
N ARG A 327 10.81 -1.69 3.85
CA ARG A 327 11.79 -2.77 3.70
C ARG A 327 11.47 -3.69 2.52
N VAL A 328 10.21 -4.11 2.37
CA VAL A 328 9.80 -4.99 1.25
C VAL A 328 10.02 -4.30 -0.09
N PHE A 329 9.67 -3.03 -0.23
CA PHE A 329 9.90 -2.30 -1.48
C PHE A 329 11.39 -2.17 -1.79
N LEU A 330 12.23 -1.86 -0.80
CA LEU A 330 13.68 -1.77 -0.98
C LEU A 330 14.29 -3.13 -1.36
N GLU A 331 13.87 -4.22 -0.72
CA GLU A 331 14.31 -5.58 -1.06
C GLU A 331 13.98 -5.94 -2.51
N GLN A 332 12.74 -5.68 -2.93
CA GLN A 332 12.32 -6.01 -4.29
C GLN A 332 12.99 -5.12 -5.33
N PHE A 333 13.26 -3.87 -5.01
CA PHE A 333 14.02 -2.99 -5.89
C PHE A 333 15.47 -3.49 -6.02
N SER A 334 16.13 -3.80 -4.91
CA SER A 334 17.51 -4.30 -4.90
C SER A 334 17.63 -5.63 -5.65
N ALA A 335 16.68 -6.54 -5.49
CA ALA A 335 16.62 -7.80 -6.21
C ALA A 335 16.48 -7.57 -7.73
N ALA A 336 15.58 -6.68 -8.14
CA ALA A 336 15.41 -6.36 -9.56
C ALA A 336 16.66 -5.74 -10.20
N VAL A 337 17.38 -4.90 -9.45
CA VAL A 337 18.68 -4.36 -9.90
C VAL A 337 19.71 -5.47 -10.08
N ALA A 338 19.78 -6.41 -9.13
CA ALA A 338 20.71 -7.54 -9.21
C ALA A 338 20.43 -8.46 -10.41
N GLU A 339 19.16 -8.68 -10.74
CA GLU A 339 18.71 -9.51 -11.86
C GLU A 339 18.84 -8.82 -13.23
N THR A 340 19.08 -7.50 -13.26
CA THR A 340 19.18 -6.74 -14.53
C THR A 340 20.48 -7.09 -15.25
N SER A 341 20.36 -7.60 -16.48
CA SER A 341 21.49 -7.98 -17.34
C SER A 341 22.05 -6.84 -18.18
N ASP A 342 21.29 -5.79 -18.45
CA ASP A 342 21.71 -4.59 -19.16
C ASP A 342 22.49 -3.68 -18.19
N GLU A 343 23.80 -3.56 -18.36
CA GLU A 343 24.67 -2.80 -17.46
C GLU A 343 24.35 -1.30 -17.42
N ALA A 344 23.93 -0.70 -18.54
CA ALA A 344 23.57 0.71 -18.57
C ALA A 344 22.27 0.97 -17.78
N LEU A 345 21.29 0.08 -17.93
CA LEU A 345 20.05 0.13 -17.15
C LEU A 345 20.32 -0.14 -15.68
N LYS A 346 21.17 -1.11 -15.37
CA LYS A 346 21.56 -1.45 -14.00
C LYS A 346 22.23 -0.29 -13.27
N GLU A 347 23.09 0.47 -13.95
CA GLU A 347 23.71 1.67 -13.39
C GLU A 347 22.66 2.73 -13.02
N VAL A 348 21.69 2.99 -13.91
CA VAL A 348 20.59 3.93 -13.67
C VAL A 348 19.73 3.48 -12.51
N LEU A 349 19.37 2.19 -12.44
CA LEU A 349 18.55 1.63 -11.36
C LEU A 349 19.29 1.67 -10.01
N ASN A 350 20.60 1.35 -9.97
CA ASN A 350 21.42 1.49 -8.77
C ASN A 350 21.44 2.93 -8.23
N TYR A 351 21.54 3.91 -9.13
CA TYR A 351 21.45 5.30 -8.72
C TYR A 351 20.07 5.63 -8.11
N LYS A 352 18.99 5.12 -8.71
CA LYS A 352 17.62 5.34 -8.20
C LYS A 352 17.37 4.66 -6.87
N THR A 353 17.95 3.47 -6.61
CA THR A 353 17.86 2.77 -5.33
C THR A 353 18.46 3.60 -4.19
N LYS A 354 19.52 4.35 -4.47
CA LYS A 354 20.16 5.24 -3.48
C LYS A 354 19.36 6.52 -3.18
N VAL A 355 18.42 6.87 -4.05
CA VAL A 355 17.51 8.02 -3.86
C VAL A 355 16.23 7.60 -3.12
N TYR A 356 15.81 6.34 -3.28
CA TYR A 356 14.72 5.73 -2.53
C TYR A 356 15.06 5.62 -1.04
#